data_53daae9442be533ad0f9ce38c51942e5
#
_entry.id   53daae9442be533ad0f9ce38c51942e5
#
_cell.length_a   1.000
_cell.length_b   1.000
_cell.length_c   1.000
_cell.angle_alpha   90.00
_cell.angle_beta   90.00
_cell.angle_gamma   90.00
#
_symmetry.space_group_name_H-M   'P 1'
#
loop_
_entity.id
_entity.type
_entity.pdbx_description
1 polymer ?
#
loop_
_entity_poly.entity_id
_entity_poly.type
_entity_poly.pdbx_seq_one_letter_code
_entity_poly.pdbx_strand_id
1 'polypeptide(L)'
;MEEMNEWTELDVKLCNLKGVVVPDYKNFLGKGFQKMLIPGEPEKLLELQKKLKAELSSSANIFISKPYFLELLPPECGKGEAVSWLSNHLGIPVENTMGFGDSMNDESMIRLAAHSVAMKNGLDEIKRIARYTTAYDNEHDGVGRFLQEWVL
;
A
#
# COMPACT_ATOMS: atom_id res chain seq x y z
N MET A 1 14.78 13.01 0.54
CA MET A 1 15.39 12.03 1.45
C MET A 1 16.52 12.69 2.24
N GLU A 2 16.84 12.17 3.40
CA GLU A 2 17.92 12.69 4.26
C GLU A 2 19.30 12.31 3.70
N GLU A 3 19.43 11.07 3.25
CA GLU A 3 20.64 10.54 2.63
C GLU A 3 20.32 9.51 1.55
N MET A 4 21.30 9.25 0.68
CA MET A 4 21.24 8.13 -0.26
C MET A 4 21.88 6.91 0.38
N ASN A 5 21.19 5.78 0.32
CA ASN A 5 21.69 4.46 0.71
C ASN A 5 21.15 3.40 -0.27
N GLU A 6 21.57 2.16 -0.12
CA GLU A 6 21.16 1.06 -1.03
C GLU A 6 19.65 0.91 -1.20
N TRP A 7 18.88 1.14 -0.13
CA TRP A 7 17.41 1.02 -0.15
C TRP A 7 16.73 2.21 -0.84
N THR A 8 17.24 3.44 -0.61
CA THR A 8 16.74 4.64 -1.30
C THR A 8 17.10 4.62 -2.78
N GLU A 9 18.27 4.11 -3.15
CA GLU A 9 18.67 3.90 -4.55
C GLU A 9 17.76 2.88 -5.25
N LEU A 10 17.40 1.80 -4.55
CA LEU A 10 16.47 0.80 -5.05
C LEU A 10 15.09 1.41 -5.34
N ASP A 11 14.55 2.21 -4.41
CA ASP A 11 13.25 2.88 -4.59
C ASP A 11 13.27 3.86 -5.77
N VAL A 12 14.29 4.71 -5.85
CA VAL A 12 14.50 5.65 -6.96
C VAL A 12 14.52 4.92 -8.30
N LYS A 13 15.23 3.80 -8.37
CA LYS A 13 15.33 2.97 -9.58
C LYS A 13 13.98 2.32 -9.94
N LEU A 14 13.29 1.74 -8.96
CA LEU A 14 12.00 1.07 -9.18
C LEU A 14 10.91 2.05 -9.63
N CYS A 15 10.91 3.26 -9.08
CA CYS A 15 9.94 4.30 -9.42
C CYS A 15 10.34 5.12 -10.66
N ASN A 16 11.54 4.91 -11.20
CA ASN A 16 12.13 5.73 -12.27
C ASN A 16 12.08 7.24 -11.96
N LEU A 17 12.36 7.59 -10.72
CA LEU A 17 12.35 8.97 -10.23
C LEU A 17 13.76 9.44 -9.92
N LYS A 18 13.94 10.75 -9.86
CA LYS A 18 15.20 11.36 -9.42
C LYS A 18 15.16 11.57 -7.90
N GLY A 19 16.04 10.89 -7.17
CA GLY A 19 16.23 11.14 -5.74
C GLY A 19 16.86 12.51 -5.48
N VAL A 20 16.35 13.23 -4.47
CA VAL A 20 16.91 14.51 -4.03
C VAL A 20 17.27 14.41 -2.55
N VAL A 21 18.56 14.57 -2.24
CA VAL A 21 19.03 14.70 -0.86
C VAL A 21 18.78 16.11 -0.36
N VAL A 22 18.15 16.23 0.80
CA VAL A 22 17.77 17.51 1.40
C VAL A 22 18.61 17.75 2.65
N PRO A 23 19.53 18.74 2.66
CA PRO A 23 20.46 18.96 3.77
C PRO A 23 19.77 19.25 5.11
N ASP A 24 18.64 19.94 5.10
CA ASP A 24 17.82 20.21 6.29
C ASP A 24 16.49 19.44 6.18
N TYR A 25 16.59 18.12 6.26
CA TYR A 25 15.47 17.22 6.10
C TYR A 25 14.39 17.44 7.16
N LYS A 26 14.78 17.72 8.40
CA LYS A 26 13.85 17.98 9.50
C LYS A 26 12.96 19.20 9.25
N ASN A 27 13.54 20.26 8.77
CA ASN A 27 12.80 21.50 8.42
C ASN A 27 11.95 21.29 7.16
N PHE A 28 12.45 20.50 6.20
CA PHE A 28 11.69 20.10 5.02
C PHE A 28 10.41 19.32 5.40
N LEU A 29 10.47 18.39 6.34
CA LEU A 29 9.32 17.64 6.84
C LEU A 29 8.25 18.53 7.47
N GLY A 30 8.64 19.64 8.11
CA GLY A 30 7.71 20.60 8.72
C GLY A 30 6.76 21.29 7.74
N LYS A 31 6.96 21.13 6.42
CA LYS A 31 6.07 21.69 5.37
C LYS A 31 4.86 20.81 5.04
N GLY A 32 4.76 19.64 5.67
CA GLY A 32 3.73 18.64 5.36
C GLY A 32 4.07 17.77 4.14
N PHE A 33 3.60 16.54 4.16
CA PHE A 33 3.79 15.57 3.08
C PHE A 33 2.65 14.53 3.12
N GLN A 34 2.36 13.89 1.98
CA GLN A 34 1.28 12.93 1.85
C GLN A 34 1.64 11.58 2.47
N LYS A 35 2.91 11.16 2.36
CA LYS A 35 3.41 9.96 2.99
C LYS A 35 4.91 10.05 3.28
N MET A 36 5.34 9.29 4.27
CA MET A 36 6.73 9.02 4.56
C MET A 36 7.03 7.56 4.27
N LEU A 37 8.13 7.30 3.58
CA LEU A 37 8.65 5.96 3.34
C LEU A 37 10.01 5.86 4.04
N ILE A 38 10.14 4.87 4.91
CA ILE A 38 11.36 4.57 5.65
C ILE A 38 11.94 3.27 5.08
N PRO A 39 13.02 3.36 4.30
CA PRO A 39 13.69 2.18 3.78
C PRO A 39 14.70 1.62 4.79
N GLY A 40 14.89 0.30 4.79
CA GLY A 40 15.87 -0.32 5.67
C GLY A 40 15.80 -1.84 5.74
N GLU A 41 16.58 -2.41 6.65
CA GLU A 41 16.62 -3.84 6.89
C GLU A 41 15.27 -4.35 7.41
N PRO A 42 14.72 -5.46 6.85
CA PRO A 42 13.39 -5.96 7.18
C PRO A 42 13.14 -6.15 8.68
N GLU A 43 14.06 -6.76 9.41
CA GLU A 43 13.91 -7.02 10.85
C GLU A 43 13.84 -5.73 11.66
N LYS A 44 14.68 -4.75 11.34
CA LYS A 44 14.68 -3.43 11.99
C LYS A 44 13.39 -2.65 11.70
N LEU A 45 12.86 -2.77 10.46
CA LEU A 45 11.61 -2.12 10.10
C LEU A 45 10.40 -2.74 10.83
N LEU A 46 10.38 -4.06 11.04
CA LEU A 46 9.35 -4.72 11.83
C LEU A 46 9.36 -4.26 13.29
N GLU A 47 10.54 -4.11 13.89
CA GLU A 47 10.66 -3.56 15.25
C GLU A 47 10.23 -2.10 15.32
N LEU A 48 10.66 -1.29 14.34
CA LEU A 48 10.28 0.11 14.25
C LEU A 48 8.76 0.26 14.05
N GLN A 49 8.15 -0.56 13.20
CA GLN A 49 6.70 -0.56 13.00
C GLN A 49 5.95 -0.80 14.31
N LYS A 50 6.38 -1.78 15.12
CA LYS A 50 5.75 -2.07 16.42
C LYS A 50 5.81 -0.86 17.35
N LYS A 51 6.97 -0.21 17.43
CA LYS A 51 7.16 1.00 18.25
C LYS A 51 6.28 2.16 17.77
N LEU A 52 6.33 2.46 16.47
CA LEU A 52 5.54 3.55 15.90
C LEU A 52 4.03 3.31 16.01
N LYS A 53 3.57 2.08 15.82
CA LYS A 53 2.16 1.72 16.04
C LYS A 53 1.73 1.92 17.49
N ALA A 54 2.57 1.60 18.45
CA ALA A 54 2.26 1.82 19.87
C ALA A 54 2.14 3.32 20.23
N GLU A 55 2.91 4.18 19.57
CA GLU A 55 2.96 5.61 19.87
C GLU A 55 2.01 6.46 19.01
N LEU A 56 1.80 6.06 17.75
CA LEU A 56 1.15 6.88 16.71
C LEU A 56 -0.09 6.24 16.09
N SER A 57 -0.63 5.15 16.64
CA SER A 57 -1.76 4.41 16.03
C SER A 57 -3.01 5.24 15.76
N SER A 58 -3.24 6.29 16.55
CA SER A 58 -4.36 7.24 16.34
C SER A 58 -4.02 8.39 15.38
N SER A 59 -2.76 8.56 15.01
CA SER A 59 -2.26 9.72 14.26
C SER A 59 -1.65 9.36 12.91
N ALA A 60 -1.47 8.06 12.62
CA ALA A 60 -0.91 7.60 11.37
C ALA A 60 -1.35 6.18 11.03
N ASN A 61 -1.53 5.92 9.74
CA ASN A 61 -1.63 4.58 9.19
C ASN A 61 -0.21 4.07 8.88
N ILE A 62 0.21 2.95 9.53
CA ILE A 62 1.60 2.48 9.53
C ILE A 62 1.64 1.02 9.09
N PHE A 63 2.28 0.73 7.97
CA PHE A 63 2.37 -0.63 7.43
C PHE A 63 3.68 -0.89 6.67
N ILE A 64 4.02 -2.17 6.52
CA ILE A 64 5.10 -2.63 5.64
C ILE A 64 4.49 -2.88 4.27
N SER A 65 4.94 -2.16 3.24
CA SER A 65 4.50 -2.33 1.85
C SER A 65 5.37 -3.32 1.08
N LYS A 66 6.67 -3.34 1.40
CA LYS A 66 7.65 -4.34 0.97
C LYS A 66 8.54 -4.69 2.16
N PRO A 67 9.19 -5.85 2.20
CA PRO A 67 9.98 -6.24 3.37
C PRO A 67 10.95 -5.16 3.85
N TYR A 68 11.48 -4.36 2.94
CA TYR A 68 12.45 -3.29 3.18
C TYR A 68 11.87 -1.86 3.14
N PHE A 69 10.52 -1.72 3.14
CA PHE A 69 9.83 -0.42 3.14
C PHE A 69 8.74 -0.35 4.21
N LEU A 70 8.92 0.53 5.18
CA LEU A 70 7.90 0.93 6.15
C LEU A 70 7.27 2.26 5.71
N GLU A 71 5.96 2.29 5.58
CA GLU A 71 5.20 3.47 5.16
C GLU A 71 4.38 4.05 6.31
N LEU A 72 4.36 5.38 6.39
CA LEU A 72 3.50 6.15 7.28
C LEU A 72 2.65 7.11 6.42
N LEU A 73 1.34 7.04 6.60
CA LEU A 73 0.37 7.92 5.97
C LEU A 73 -0.48 8.59 7.04
N PRO A 74 -1.15 9.71 6.73
CA PRO A 74 -2.22 10.21 7.60
C PRO A 74 -3.25 9.09 7.93
N PRO A 75 -3.89 9.13 9.11
CA PRO A 75 -4.73 8.02 9.58
C PRO A 75 -5.92 7.71 8.66
N GLU A 76 -6.40 8.73 7.94
CA GLU A 76 -7.53 8.62 7.01
C GLU A 76 -7.09 8.33 5.56
N CYS A 77 -5.81 8.01 5.36
CA CYS A 77 -5.25 7.71 4.05
C CYS A 77 -4.93 6.23 3.93
N GLY A 78 -5.50 5.61 2.92
CA GLY A 78 -5.29 4.22 2.57
C GLY A 78 -6.01 3.88 1.27
N LYS A 79 -5.82 2.69 0.75
CA LYS A 79 -6.47 2.28 -0.51
C LYS A 79 -7.98 2.12 -0.34
N GLY A 80 -8.45 1.63 0.80
CA GLY A 80 -9.87 1.51 1.10
C GLY A 80 -10.54 2.87 1.23
N GLU A 81 -9.92 3.80 1.95
CA GLU A 81 -10.39 5.17 2.11
C GLU A 81 -10.47 5.89 0.75
N ALA A 82 -9.47 5.68 -0.11
CA ALA A 82 -9.48 6.21 -1.48
C ALA A 82 -10.63 5.63 -2.31
N VAL A 83 -10.91 4.33 -2.22
CA VAL A 83 -12.06 3.69 -2.90
C VAL A 83 -13.37 4.25 -2.36
N SER A 84 -13.51 4.37 -1.04
CA SER A 84 -14.71 4.95 -0.42
C SER A 84 -14.96 6.38 -0.90
N TRP A 85 -13.92 7.22 -0.86
CA TRP A 85 -14.02 8.59 -1.35
C TRP A 85 -14.39 8.66 -2.83
N LEU A 86 -13.74 7.85 -3.68
CA LEU A 86 -13.99 7.82 -5.12
C LEU A 86 -15.41 7.32 -5.45
N SER A 87 -15.87 6.26 -4.78
CA SER A 87 -17.23 5.75 -4.88
C SER A 87 -18.26 6.84 -4.60
N ASN A 88 -18.09 7.55 -3.49
CA ASN A 88 -18.97 8.65 -3.11
C ASN A 88 -18.92 9.80 -4.14
N HIS A 89 -17.71 10.17 -4.60
CA HIS A 89 -17.52 11.24 -5.56
C HIS A 89 -18.18 10.95 -6.91
N LEU A 90 -18.10 9.70 -7.37
CA LEU A 90 -18.69 9.25 -8.65
C LEU A 90 -20.16 8.83 -8.52
N GLY A 91 -20.73 8.77 -7.31
CA GLY A 91 -22.06 8.25 -7.08
C GLY A 91 -22.20 6.75 -7.37
N ILE A 92 -21.11 5.99 -7.28
CA ILE A 92 -21.06 4.54 -7.47
C ILE A 92 -21.15 3.88 -6.09
N PRO A 93 -22.18 3.08 -5.79
CA PRO A 93 -22.27 2.35 -4.53
C PRO A 93 -21.07 1.39 -4.35
N VAL A 94 -20.59 1.24 -3.12
CA VAL A 94 -19.45 0.34 -2.80
C VAL A 94 -19.76 -1.10 -3.20
N GLU A 95 -21.02 -1.50 -3.17
CA GLU A 95 -21.52 -2.80 -3.62
C GLU A 95 -21.20 -3.10 -5.10
N ASN A 96 -20.94 -2.06 -5.88
CA ASN A 96 -20.59 -2.16 -7.30
C ASN A 96 -19.07 -1.97 -7.54
N THR A 97 -18.26 -2.12 -6.50
CA THR A 97 -16.79 -1.99 -6.62
C THR A 97 -16.11 -3.34 -6.61
N MET A 98 -15.05 -3.44 -7.39
CA MET A 98 -14.14 -4.58 -7.37
C MET A 98 -12.73 -4.09 -7.01
N GLY A 99 -12.06 -4.77 -6.06
CA GLY A 99 -10.72 -4.44 -5.63
C GLY A 99 -9.77 -5.62 -5.78
N PHE A 100 -8.63 -5.43 -6.41
CA PHE A 100 -7.56 -6.42 -6.53
C PHE A 100 -6.39 -6.03 -5.64
N GLY A 101 -5.85 -7.00 -4.89
CA GLY A 101 -4.73 -6.74 -3.98
C GLY A 101 -3.85 -7.97 -3.76
N ASP A 102 -2.62 -7.71 -3.32
CA ASP A 102 -1.62 -8.76 -3.09
C ASP A 102 -0.87 -8.61 -1.76
N SER A 103 -0.91 -7.45 -1.12
CA SER A 103 -0.10 -7.13 0.06
C SER A 103 -0.89 -6.38 1.14
N MET A 104 -0.28 -6.20 2.32
CA MET A 104 -0.95 -5.60 3.48
C MET A 104 -1.39 -4.15 3.29
N ASN A 105 -0.80 -3.42 2.35
CA ASN A 105 -1.27 -2.08 1.97
C ASN A 105 -2.60 -2.10 1.19
N ASP A 106 -3.05 -3.27 0.75
CA ASP A 106 -4.34 -3.47 0.07
C ASP A 106 -5.45 -3.89 1.04
N GLU A 107 -5.11 -4.23 2.30
CA GLU A 107 -6.06 -4.81 3.26
C GLU A 107 -7.34 -4.00 3.39
N SER A 108 -7.25 -2.67 3.57
CA SER A 108 -8.42 -1.81 3.72
C SER A 108 -9.32 -1.82 2.48
N MET A 109 -8.73 -1.85 1.29
CA MET A 109 -9.46 -1.94 0.02
C MET A 109 -10.14 -3.31 -0.14
N ILE A 110 -9.41 -4.40 0.16
CA ILE A 110 -9.94 -5.78 0.06
C ILE A 110 -11.09 -5.99 1.06
N ARG A 111 -11.02 -5.41 2.24
CA ARG A 111 -12.14 -5.46 3.20
C ARG A 111 -13.35 -4.62 2.80
N LEU A 112 -13.12 -3.52 2.10
CA LEU A 112 -14.18 -2.58 1.69
C LEU A 112 -14.91 -3.04 0.43
N ALA A 113 -14.18 -3.44 -0.61
CA ALA A 113 -14.76 -3.75 -1.92
C ALA A 113 -15.71 -4.95 -1.84
N ALA A 114 -16.91 -4.80 -2.42
CA ALA A 114 -17.90 -5.88 -2.44
C ALA A 114 -17.40 -7.12 -3.22
N HIS A 115 -16.62 -6.89 -4.26
CA HIS A 115 -15.96 -7.93 -5.06
C HIS A 115 -14.45 -7.88 -4.85
N SER A 116 -14.00 -8.32 -3.68
CA SER A 116 -12.57 -8.32 -3.34
C SER A 116 -11.87 -9.55 -3.88
N VAL A 117 -10.72 -9.34 -4.52
CA VAL A 117 -9.96 -10.36 -5.25
C VAL A 117 -8.50 -10.30 -4.81
N ALA A 118 -8.01 -11.38 -4.21
CA ALA A 118 -6.58 -11.54 -3.95
C ALA A 118 -5.84 -12.04 -5.18
N MET A 119 -4.63 -11.56 -5.41
CA MET A 119 -3.77 -12.11 -6.45
C MET A 119 -3.25 -13.49 -6.03
N LYS A 120 -3.04 -14.39 -7.00
CA LYS A 120 -2.49 -15.74 -6.77
C LYS A 120 -1.16 -15.69 -5.99
N ASN A 121 -0.29 -14.76 -6.33
CA ASN A 121 0.99 -14.52 -5.66
C ASN A 121 0.89 -13.59 -4.44
N GLY A 122 -0.31 -13.19 -4.04
CA GLY A 122 -0.53 -12.35 -2.88
C GLY A 122 -0.29 -13.09 -1.56
N LEU A 123 -0.16 -12.30 -0.48
CA LEU A 123 0.01 -12.82 0.88
C LEU A 123 -1.20 -13.65 1.31
N ASP A 124 -0.94 -14.69 2.11
CA ASP A 124 -2.01 -15.55 2.63
C ASP A 124 -3.01 -14.80 3.50
N GLU A 125 -2.56 -13.75 4.18
CA GLU A 125 -3.41 -12.83 4.94
C GLU A 125 -4.46 -12.17 4.05
N ILE A 126 -4.06 -11.70 2.87
CA ILE A 126 -4.94 -11.05 1.89
C ILE A 126 -5.89 -12.07 1.26
N LYS A 127 -5.38 -13.27 0.91
CA LYS A 127 -6.22 -14.36 0.38
C LYS A 127 -7.31 -14.80 1.36
N ARG A 128 -7.01 -14.79 2.67
CA ARG A 128 -7.99 -15.17 3.71
C ARG A 128 -9.14 -14.19 3.89
N ILE A 129 -8.93 -12.92 3.55
CA ILE A 129 -9.96 -11.88 3.70
C ILE A 129 -10.65 -11.52 2.38
N ALA A 130 -10.05 -11.87 1.24
CA ALA A 130 -10.64 -11.65 -0.07
C ALA A 130 -11.75 -12.67 -0.36
N ARG A 131 -12.76 -12.23 -1.13
CA ARG A 131 -13.87 -13.09 -1.57
C ARG A 131 -13.44 -14.07 -2.67
N TYR A 132 -12.49 -13.66 -3.50
CA TYR A 132 -11.97 -14.44 -4.62
C TYR A 132 -10.45 -14.42 -4.64
N THR A 133 -9.86 -15.37 -5.38
CA THR A 133 -8.43 -15.37 -5.68
C THR A 133 -8.24 -15.62 -7.16
N THR A 134 -7.34 -14.86 -7.81
CA THR A 134 -7.04 -15.06 -9.23
C THR A 134 -6.38 -16.42 -9.49
N ALA A 135 -6.69 -17.05 -10.61
CA ALA A 135 -6.03 -18.29 -11.03
C ALA A 135 -4.57 -18.07 -11.50
N TYR A 136 -4.23 -16.84 -11.84
CA TYR A 136 -2.92 -16.43 -12.35
C TYR A 136 -2.36 -15.28 -11.50
N ASP A 137 -1.03 -15.16 -11.48
CA ASP A 137 -0.33 -14.09 -10.78
C ASP A 137 -0.24 -12.81 -11.64
N ASN A 138 0.43 -11.80 -11.10
CA ASN A 138 0.62 -10.52 -11.77
C ASN A 138 1.48 -10.62 -13.04
N GLU A 139 2.43 -11.57 -13.11
CA GLU A 139 3.28 -11.78 -14.29
C GLU A 139 2.55 -12.49 -15.45
N HIS A 140 1.42 -13.14 -15.13
CA HIS A 140 0.64 -13.93 -16.09
C HIS A 140 -0.77 -13.37 -16.31
N ASP A 141 -0.90 -12.04 -16.23
CA ASP A 141 -2.15 -11.32 -16.51
C ASP A 141 -3.34 -11.76 -15.63
N GLY A 142 -3.08 -11.97 -14.33
CA GLY A 142 -4.09 -12.46 -13.39
C GLY A 142 -5.33 -11.58 -13.28
N VAL A 143 -5.18 -10.26 -13.34
CA VAL A 143 -6.31 -9.31 -13.29
C VAL A 143 -7.13 -9.37 -14.58
N GLY A 144 -6.48 -9.28 -15.75
CA GLY A 144 -7.18 -9.26 -17.04
C GLY A 144 -7.95 -10.55 -17.29
N ARG A 145 -7.36 -11.70 -17.00
CA ARG A 145 -8.03 -13.02 -17.12
C ARG A 145 -9.20 -13.16 -16.15
N PHE A 146 -9.07 -12.68 -14.94
CA PHE A 146 -10.17 -12.70 -13.98
C PHE A 146 -11.34 -11.85 -14.49
N LEU A 147 -11.07 -10.65 -14.99
CA LEU A 147 -12.11 -9.77 -15.54
C LEU A 147 -12.81 -10.38 -16.75
N GLN A 148 -12.07 -11.04 -17.65
CA GLN A 148 -12.63 -11.73 -18.82
C GLN A 148 -13.56 -12.89 -18.43
N GLU A 149 -13.19 -13.62 -17.37
CA GLU A 149 -13.98 -14.79 -16.92
C GLU A 149 -15.23 -14.41 -16.11
N TRP A 150 -15.15 -13.35 -15.30
CA TRP A 150 -16.15 -13.06 -14.27
C TRP A 150 -16.97 -11.79 -14.50
N VAL A 151 -16.53 -10.89 -15.40
CA VAL A 151 -17.13 -9.56 -15.56
C VAL A 151 -17.53 -9.27 -17.02
N LEU A 152 -16.72 -9.69 -18.00
CA LEU A 152 -16.92 -9.44 -19.44
C LEU A 152 -17.52 -10.64 -20.16
#